data_142639d26b6deaacba929942eeab4275
#
_entry.id   142639d26b6deaacba929942eeab4275
#
_cell.length_a   1.000
_cell.length_b   1.000
_cell.length_c   1.000
_cell.angle_alpha   90.00
_cell.angle_beta   90.00
_cell.angle_gamma   90.00
#
_symmetry.space_group_name_H-M   'P 1'
#
loop_
_entity.id
_entity.type
_entity.pdbx_description
1 polymer ?
#
loop_
_entity_poly.entity_id
_entity_poly.type
_entity_poly.pdbx_seq_one_letter_code
_entity_poly.pdbx_strand_id
1 'polypeptide(L)'
;MLRRTAVIALVAAATAVVVGAIALGVVLTRPAPEASVCRVVGDALTFDLGLEEAANATTIAAVVAREGLPPRALTVALATAYQESNLRNLDYGDRDSVGLFQQRPSQGWGARADLLRPEYATAAFLRELRRVDGWSQLRVTEAAQAVQRSAGPEAYARWEARARVLAAALAGPPYGRFSCRTQPTEVDDAAARRAIAEGLRRDLGVSDPDGPFPRDRAWLVASWLVAHASATGVTEVEVDGRRWSGELEWERIGRPAADAGAVPVRFRTGD
;
A
#
# COMPACT_ATOMS: atom_id res chain seq x y z
N MET A 1 -26.52 -19.73 -64.25
CA MET A 1 -25.34 -19.56 -63.39
C MET A 1 -25.36 -18.24 -62.60
N LEU A 2 -25.73 -17.10 -63.12
CA LEU A 2 -25.74 -15.79 -62.43
C LEU A 2 -26.58 -15.72 -61.13
N ARG A 3 -27.69 -16.42 -61.02
CA ARG A 3 -28.54 -16.40 -59.80
C ARG A 3 -27.89 -17.11 -58.58
N ARG A 4 -27.08 -18.16 -58.80
CA ARG A 4 -26.42 -18.86 -57.70
C ARG A 4 -25.23 -18.06 -57.13
N THR A 5 -24.48 -17.36 -57.97
CA THR A 5 -23.38 -16.49 -57.54
C THR A 5 -23.90 -15.27 -56.74
N ALA A 6 -25.03 -14.67 -57.15
CA ALA A 6 -25.64 -13.57 -56.38
C ALA A 6 -26.13 -13.99 -54.99
N VAL A 7 -26.71 -15.17 -54.85
CA VAL A 7 -27.18 -15.70 -53.56
C VAL A 7 -25.98 -16.00 -52.63
N ILE A 8 -24.90 -16.57 -53.16
CA ILE A 8 -23.68 -16.84 -52.36
C ILE A 8 -23.04 -15.53 -51.87
N ALA A 9 -22.99 -14.51 -52.72
CA ALA A 9 -22.45 -13.20 -52.36
C ALA A 9 -23.28 -12.49 -51.26
N LEU A 10 -24.61 -12.61 -51.35
CA LEU A 10 -25.56 -12.05 -50.34
C LEU A 10 -25.43 -12.75 -48.98
N VAL A 11 -25.30 -14.09 -49.00
CA VAL A 11 -25.09 -14.88 -47.75
C VAL A 11 -23.77 -14.56 -47.11
N ALA A 12 -22.69 -14.43 -47.91
CA ALA A 12 -21.36 -14.06 -47.40
C ALA A 12 -21.34 -12.63 -46.80
N ALA A 13 -22.03 -11.67 -47.42
CA ALA A 13 -22.15 -10.32 -46.90
C ALA A 13 -22.95 -10.27 -45.58
N ALA A 14 -24.07 -11.02 -45.52
CA ALA A 14 -24.88 -11.11 -44.31
C ALA A 14 -24.11 -11.75 -43.13
N THR A 15 -23.34 -12.82 -43.39
CA THR A 15 -22.48 -13.44 -42.36
C THR A 15 -21.39 -12.50 -41.86
N ALA A 16 -20.74 -11.75 -42.76
CA ALA A 16 -19.71 -10.77 -42.36
C ALA A 16 -20.28 -9.66 -41.49
N VAL A 17 -21.50 -9.17 -41.77
CA VAL A 17 -22.18 -8.16 -40.95
C VAL A 17 -22.56 -8.71 -39.58
N VAL A 18 -23.07 -9.95 -39.48
CA VAL A 18 -23.42 -10.60 -38.20
C VAL A 18 -22.16 -10.86 -37.35
N VAL A 19 -21.08 -11.36 -37.97
CA VAL A 19 -19.80 -11.57 -37.23
C VAL A 19 -19.22 -10.24 -36.76
N GLY A 20 -19.27 -9.20 -37.61
CA GLY A 20 -18.84 -7.85 -37.23
C GLY A 20 -19.66 -7.25 -36.08
N ALA A 21 -20.98 -7.44 -36.09
CA ALA A 21 -21.88 -6.97 -35.02
C ALA A 21 -21.65 -7.73 -33.71
N ILE A 22 -21.40 -9.05 -33.75
CA ILE A 22 -21.07 -9.86 -32.58
C ILE A 22 -19.71 -9.45 -32.01
N ALA A 23 -18.70 -9.26 -32.85
CA ALA A 23 -17.38 -8.81 -32.43
C ALA A 23 -17.43 -7.42 -31.79
N LEU A 24 -18.18 -6.48 -32.37
CA LEU A 24 -18.39 -5.16 -31.83
C LEU A 24 -19.17 -5.21 -30.50
N GLY A 25 -20.23 -6.04 -30.43
CA GLY A 25 -20.98 -6.27 -29.21
C GLY A 25 -20.12 -6.81 -28.07
N VAL A 26 -19.23 -7.77 -28.35
CA VAL A 26 -18.28 -8.33 -27.37
C VAL A 26 -17.27 -7.30 -26.89
N VAL A 27 -16.81 -6.41 -27.78
CA VAL A 27 -15.89 -5.32 -27.40
C VAL A 27 -16.60 -4.27 -26.53
N LEU A 28 -17.85 -3.93 -26.87
CA LEU A 28 -18.63 -2.91 -26.15
C LEU A 28 -19.17 -3.40 -24.79
N THR A 29 -19.24 -4.73 -24.58
CA THR A 29 -19.73 -5.32 -23.33
C THR A 29 -18.63 -5.74 -22.37
N ARG A 30 -17.33 -5.54 -22.74
CA ARG A 30 -16.25 -5.79 -21.77
C ARG A 30 -16.38 -4.76 -20.65
N PRO A 31 -16.59 -5.21 -19.39
CA PRO A 31 -16.55 -4.29 -18.27
C PRO A 31 -15.20 -3.58 -18.28
N ALA A 32 -15.19 -2.29 -18.01
CA ALA A 32 -13.94 -1.55 -17.79
C ALA A 32 -13.13 -2.25 -16.69
N PRO A 33 -11.82 -2.37 -16.83
CA PRO A 33 -11.00 -2.94 -15.77
C PRO A 33 -11.25 -2.16 -14.48
N GLU A 34 -11.55 -2.90 -13.39
CA GLU A 34 -11.78 -2.27 -12.10
C GLU A 34 -10.54 -1.49 -11.66
N ALA A 35 -10.76 -0.30 -11.11
CA ALA A 35 -9.67 0.57 -10.69
C ALA A 35 -8.81 -0.09 -9.61
N SER A 36 -7.49 0.08 -9.73
CA SER A 36 -6.55 -0.35 -8.70
C SER A 36 -6.79 0.44 -7.41
N VAL A 37 -6.96 -0.26 -6.31
CA VAL A 37 -7.31 0.32 -5.00
C VAL A 37 -6.87 -0.63 -3.89
N CYS A 38 -6.55 -0.09 -2.72
CA CYS A 38 -6.29 -0.87 -1.53
C CYS A 38 -7.41 -0.69 -0.50
N ARG A 39 -7.81 -1.75 0.15
CA ARG A 39 -8.88 -1.77 1.16
C ARG A 39 -8.34 -2.05 2.55
N VAL A 40 -8.83 -1.27 3.49
CA VAL A 40 -8.56 -1.41 4.92
C VAL A 40 -9.87 -1.78 5.60
N VAL A 41 -9.89 -2.93 6.28
CA VAL A 41 -11.07 -3.45 6.96
C VAL A 41 -10.89 -3.36 8.47
N GLY A 42 -11.67 -2.54 9.14
CA GLY A 42 -11.76 -2.48 10.60
C GLY A 42 -13.12 -2.95 11.09
N ASP A 43 -13.29 -3.09 12.41
CA ASP A 43 -14.55 -3.55 12.99
C ASP A 43 -15.67 -2.53 12.81
N ALA A 44 -15.35 -1.24 12.96
CA ALA A 44 -16.31 -0.14 12.86
C ALA A 44 -16.14 0.74 11.61
N LEU A 45 -15.04 0.58 10.88
CA LEU A 45 -14.72 1.44 9.75
C LEU A 45 -13.97 0.64 8.67
N THR A 46 -14.52 0.62 7.47
CA THR A 46 -13.84 0.12 6.26
C THR A 46 -13.69 1.26 5.28
N PHE A 47 -12.51 1.36 4.64
CA PHE A 47 -12.25 2.41 3.67
C PHE A 47 -11.19 1.99 2.66
N ASP A 48 -11.17 2.68 1.54
CA ASP A 48 -10.23 2.45 0.46
C ASP A 48 -9.15 3.53 0.44
N LEU A 49 -7.97 3.17 -0.05
CA LEU A 49 -6.80 4.00 -0.30
C LEU A 49 -6.38 3.87 -1.76
N GLY A 50 -5.87 4.94 -2.35
CA GLY A 50 -5.12 4.84 -3.60
C GLY A 50 -3.83 4.04 -3.42
N LEU A 51 -3.22 3.57 -4.51
CA LEU A 51 -1.99 2.77 -4.45
C LEU A 51 -0.83 3.53 -3.83
N GLU A 52 -0.65 4.82 -4.15
CA GLU A 52 0.39 5.67 -3.55
C GLU A 52 0.19 5.81 -2.04
N GLU A 53 -1.03 6.09 -1.61
CA GLU A 53 -1.39 6.25 -0.20
C GLU A 53 -1.13 4.97 0.59
N ALA A 54 -1.46 3.82 0.00
CA ALA A 54 -1.23 2.50 0.59
C ALA A 54 0.27 2.15 0.69
N ALA A 55 1.05 2.40 -0.37
CA ALA A 55 2.49 2.21 -0.38
C ALA A 55 3.16 3.07 0.69
N ASN A 56 2.80 4.35 0.77
CA ASN A 56 3.32 5.25 1.79
C ASN A 56 2.93 4.82 3.22
N ALA A 57 1.68 4.36 3.43
CA ALA A 57 1.25 3.88 4.73
C ALA A 57 2.02 2.62 5.18
N THR A 58 2.28 1.68 4.26
CA THR A 58 3.08 0.49 4.56
C THR A 58 4.55 0.83 4.78
N THR A 59 5.11 1.82 4.06
CA THR A 59 6.46 2.35 4.34
C THR A 59 6.54 2.99 5.73
N ILE A 60 5.55 3.80 6.14
CA ILE A 60 5.50 4.36 7.49
C ILE A 60 5.48 3.23 8.53
N ALA A 61 4.64 2.20 8.33
CA ALA A 61 4.55 1.06 9.26
C ALA A 61 5.87 0.27 9.33
N ALA A 62 6.51 0.05 8.18
CA ALA A 62 7.79 -0.62 8.08
C ALA A 62 8.90 0.12 8.84
N VAL A 63 8.98 1.45 8.69
CA VAL A 63 9.96 2.28 9.40
C VAL A 63 9.69 2.28 10.91
N VAL A 64 8.43 2.40 11.35
CA VAL A 64 8.07 2.31 12.78
C VAL A 64 8.54 0.98 13.38
N ALA A 65 8.30 -0.14 12.67
CA ALA A 65 8.73 -1.47 13.10
C ALA A 65 10.26 -1.62 13.10
N ARG A 66 10.95 -1.10 12.07
CA ARG A 66 12.43 -1.07 12.00
C ARG A 66 13.04 -0.31 13.16
N GLU A 67 12.43 0.81 13.53
CA GLU A 67 12.86 1.66 14.64
C GLU A 67 12.48 1.08 16.02
N GLY A 68 11.81 -0.07 16.10
CA GLY A 68 11.41 -0.72 17.35
C GLY A 68 10.39 0.08 18.17
N LEU A 69 9.58 0.92 17.54
CA LEU A 69 8.59 1.74 18.21
C LEU A 69 7.25 0.99 18.35
N PRO A 70 6.48 1.29 19.41
CA PRO A 70 5.19 0.63 19.63
C PRO A 70 4.15 1.05 18.59
N PRO A 71 3.06 0.26 18.40
CA PRO A 71 1.99 0.56 17.43
C PRO A 71 1.37 1.95 17.57
N ARG A 72 1.42 2.54 18.76
CA ARG A 72 0.99 3.92 18.99
C ARG A 72 1.77 4.94 18.15
N ALA A 73 3.08 4.75 17.97
CA ALA A 73 3.87 5.62 17.09
C ALA A 73 3.38 5.57 15.66
N LEU A 74 2.97 4.38 15.18
CA LEU A 74 2.38 4.23 13.86
C LEU A 74 1.06 5.03 13.74
N THR A 75 0.20 4.96 14.75
CA THR A 75 -1.05 5.75 14.76
C THR A 75 -0.78 7.25 14.69
N VAL A 76 0.18 7.76 15.46
CA VAL A 76 0.54 9.19 15.44
C VAL A 76 1.11 9.59 14.08
N ALA A 77 2.05 8.80 13.53
CA ALA A 77 2.65 9.08 12.24
C ALA A 77 1.62 9.06 11.09
N LEU A 78 0.72 8.06 11.07
CA LEU A 78 -0.34 7.98 10.06
C LEU A 78 -1.32 9.16 10.17
N ALA A 79 -1.77 9.52 11.38
CA ALA A 79 -2.65 10.65 11.58
C ALA A 79 -2.00 11.97 11.11
N THR A 80 -0.69 12.11 11.37
CA THR A 80 0.09 13.26 10.89
C THR A 80 0.18 13.27 9.37
N ALA A 81 0.59 12.16 8.74
CA ALA A 81 0.72 12.09 7.28
C ALA A 81 -0.62 12.29 6.56
N TYR A 82 -1.75 11.82 7.15
CA TYR A 82 -3.08 12.14 6.63
C TYR A 82 -3.35 13.64 6.63
N GLN A 83 -3.05 14.32 7.73
CA GLN A 83 -3.30 15.76 7.85
C GLN A 83 -2.42 16.58 6.92
N GLU A 84 -1.14 16.23 6.80
CA GLU A 84 -0.14 17.02 6.08
C GLU A 84 -0.22 16.83 4.56
N SER A 85 -0.48 15.62 4.09
CA SER A 85 -0.41 15.28 2.66
C SER A 85 -1.49 14.32 2.17
N ASN A 86 -2.39 13.88 3.03
CA ASN A 86 -3.29 12.75 2.76
C ASN A 86 -2.54 11.47 2.36
N LEU A 87 -1.43 11.17 3.02
CA LEU A 87 -0.50 10.05 2.72
C LEU A 87 0.16 10.14 1.34
N ARG A 88 0.22 11.29 0.70
CA ARG A 88 0.87 11.49 -0.61
C ARG A 88 2.24 12.10 -0.44
N ASN A 89 3.20 11.64 -1.24
CA ASN A 89 4.57 12.16 -1.19
C ASN A 89 4.70 13.41 -2.07
N LEU A 90 4.18 14.54 -1.58
CA LEU A 90 4.07 15.78 -2.34
C LEU A 90 5.44 16.46 -2.49
N ASP A 91 5.79 16.86 -3.71
CA ASP A 91 7.01 17.62 -4.01
C ASP A 91 6.84 19.14 -3.82
N TYR A 92 5.69 19.56 -3.31
CA TYR A 92 5.33 20.96 -3.02
C TYR A 92 4.58 21.07 -1.69
N GLY A 93 4.50 22.28 -1.15
CA GLY A 93 3.76 22.61 0.06
C GLY A 93 3.84 24.10 0.39
N ASP A 94 3.42 24.46 1.61
CA ASP A 94 3.60 25.86 2.08
C ASP A 94 5.09 26.17 2.22
N ARG A 95 5.52 27.27 1.62
CA ARG A 95 6.93 27.70 1.58
C ARG A 95 7.82 26.62 0.95
N ASP A 96 8.72 26.03 1.74
CA ASP A 96 9.65 24.97 1.33
C ASP A 96 9.27 23.57 1.85
N SER A 97 8.02 23.40 2.31
CA SER A 97 7.51 22.10 2.81
C SER A 97 7.42 21.07 1.70
N VAL A 98 7.81 19.83 2.00
CA VAL A 98 7.70 18.70 1.06
C VAL A 98 7.45 17.37 1.77
N GLY A 99 7.04 16.39 0.99
CA GLY A 99 6.92 14.99 1.40
C GLY A 99 5.68 14.68 2.22
N LEU A 100 5.65 13.47 2.76
CA LEU A 100 4.53 12.91 3.52
C LEU A 100 4.13 13.74 4.74
N PHE A 101 5.10 14.36 5.41
CA PHE A 101 4.92 15.08 6.66
C PHE A 101 5.04 16.59 6.49
N GLN A 102 5.10 17.10 5.25
CA GLN A 102 5.27 18.51 4.93
C GLN A 102 6.41 19.15 5.74
N GLN A 103 7.54 18.43 5.80
CA GLN A 103 8.74 18.84 6.50
C GLN A 103 9.51 19.91 5.70
N ARG A 104 10.15 20.84 6.41
CA ARG A 104 10.80 21.99 5.80
C ARG A 104 12.32 21.91 5.91
N PRO A 105 13.07 21.91 4.79
CA PRO A 105 14.52 22.01 4.80
C PRO A 105 15.04 23.20 5.61
N SER A 106 14.40 24.37 5.46
CA SER A 106 14.76 25.59 6.18
C SER A 106 14.60 25.49 7.71
N GLN A 107 13.86 24.49 8.20
CA GLN A 107 13.67 24.24 9.63
C GLN A 107 14.53 23.10 10.17
N GLY A 108 15.49 22.60 9.38
CA GLY A 108 16.45 21.60 9.82
C GLY A 108 15.95 20.16 9.78
N TRP A 109 14.85 19.86 9.08
CA TRP A 109 14.34 18.50 8.93
C TRP A 109 15.24 17.60 8.08
N GLY A 110 16.00 18.19 7.14
CA GLY A 110 16.89 17.50 6.22
C GLY A 110 16.93 18.17 4.86
N ALA A 111 17.71 17.65 3.94
CA ALA A 111 17.72 18.15 2.58
C ALA A 111 16.40 17.80 1.87
N ARG A 112 15.95 18.66 0.93
CA ARG A 112 14.72 18.43 0.16
C ARG A 112 14.68 17.05 -0.49
N ALA A 113 15.78 16.60 -1.10
CA ALA A 113 15.87 15.30 -1.75
C ALA A 113 15.68 14.13 -0.75
N ASP A 114 16.14 14.28 0.49
CA ASP A 114 15.96 13.28 1.54
C ASP A 114 14.51 13.28 2.04
N LEU A 115 13.90 14.44 2.22
CA LEU A 115 12.51 14.58 2.70
C LEU A 115 11.48 14.04 1.69
N LEU A 116 11.83 13.96 0.41
CA LEU A 116 11.03 13.31 -0.63
C LEU A 116 11.19 11.78 -0.66
N ARG A 117 12.00 11.21 0.21
CA ARG A 117 12.04 9.77 0.44
C ARG A 117 11.17 9.41 1.64
N PRO A 118 10.05 8.69 1.45
CA PRO A 118 9.09 8.36 2.51
C PRO A 118 9.72 7.75 3.76
N GLU A 119 10.69 6.86 3.59
CA GLU A 119 11.39 6.21 4.68
C GLU A 119 12.27 7.18 5.49
N TYR A 120 12.92 8.12 4.84
CA TYR A 120 13.72 9.15 5.52
C TYR A 120 12.81 10.14 6.27
N ALA A 121 11.77 10.65 5.59
CA ALA A 121 10.81 11.58 6.18
C ALA A 121 10.14 10.98 7.42
N THR A 122 9.78 9.68 7.35
CA THR A 122 9.21 8.95 8.49
C THR A 122 10.22 8.82 9.62
N ALA A 123 11.45 8.41 9.35
CA ALA A 123 12.50 8.31 10.37
C ALA A 123 12.79 9.67 11.03
N ALA A 124 12.79 10.75 10.24
CA ALA A 124 12.94 12.12 10.76
C ALA A 124 11.78 12.50 11.70
N PHE A 125 10.54 12.20 11.32
CA PHE A 125 9.37 12.42 12.15
C PHE A 125 9.46 11.63 13.47
N LEU A 126 9.78 10.34 13.42
CA LEU A 126 9.88 9.47 14.60
C LEU A 126 11.01 9.90 15.55
N ARG A 127 12.10 10.42 15.01
CA ARG A 127 13.20 10.98 15.80
C ARG A 127 12.73 12.17 16.65
N GLU A 128 11.94 13.07 16.07
CA GLU A 128 11.38 14.20 16.81
C GLU A 128 10.27 13.74 17.78
N LEU A 129 9.43 12.76 17.39
CA LEU A 129 8.42 12.19 18.28
C LEU A 129 9.04 11.63 19.56
N ARG A 130 10.18 10.93 19.46
CA ARG A 130 10.92 10.41 20.63
C ARG A 130 11.41 11.49 21.60
N ARG A 131 11.56 12.73 21.13
CA ARG A 131 11.99 13.88 21.95
C ARG A 131 10.86 14.55 22.70
N VAL A 132 9.63 14.22 22.36
CA VAL A 132 8.46 14.75 23.06
C VAL A 132 8.25 13.98 24.34
N ASP A 133 8.40 14.63 25.48
CA ASP A 133 8.22 14.00 26.80
C ASP A 133 6.83 13.40 26.93
N GLY A 134 6.76 12.13 27.33
CA GLY A 134 5.51 11.43 27.58
C GLY A 134 4.63 11.22 26.32
N TRP A 135 5.15 11.34 25.11
CA TRP A 135 4.40 11.25 23.85
C TRP A 135 3.46 10.05 23.77
N SER A 136 3.86 8.93 24.38
CA SER A 136 3.08 7.70 24.35
C SER A 136 1.78 7.78 25.16
N GLN A 137 1.65 8.75 26.04
CA GLN A 137 0.47 8.99 26.90
C GLN A 137 -0.38 10.19 26.41
N LEU A 138 0.18 11.04 25.56
CA LEU A 138 -0.54 12.18 24.99
C LEU A 138 -1.67 11.71 24.05
N ARG A 139 -2.72 12.50 23.85
CA ARG A 139 -3.66 12.27 22.74
C ARG A 139 -2.88 12.24 21.41
N VAL A 140 -3.38 11.53 20.39
CA VAL A 140 -2.72 11.46 19.09
C VAL A 140 -2.49 12.85 18.50
N THR A 141 -3.49 13.74 18.62
CA THR A 141 -3.38 15.11 18.12
C THR A 141 -2.33 15.93 18.89
N GLU A 142 -2.21 15.74 20.20
CA GLU A 142 -1.20 16.42 21.03
C GLU A 142 0.22 15.98 20.68
N ALA A 143 0.43 14.67 20.52
CA ALA A 143 1.72 14.12 20.13
C ALA A 143 2.13 14.59 18.72
N ALA A 144 1.21 14.56 17.75
CA ALA A 144 1.44 15.06 16.39
C ALA A 144 1.76 16.56 16.40
N GLN A 145 0.96 17.34 17.14
CA GLN A 145 1.14 18.79 17.29
C GLN A 145 2.50 19.17 17.90
N ALA A 146 2.94 18.44 18.93
CA ALA A 146 4.22 18.67 19.58
C ALA A 146 5.40 18.51 18.61
N VAL A 147 5.30 17.57 17.67
CA VAL A 147 6.30 17.35 16.62
C VAL A 147 6.21 18.41 15.53
N GLN A 148 5.02 18.64 14.97
CA GLN A 148 4.81 19.47 13.77
C GLN A 148 4.76 20.97 14.10
N ARG A 149 4.44 21.35 15.34
CA ARG A 149 4.31 22.74 15.78
C ARG A 149 3.36 23.56 14.88
N SER A 150 2.30 22.90 14.39
CA SER A 150 1.31 23.53 13.50
C SER A 150 0.45 24.55 14.23
N ALA A 151 -0.25 25.43 13.50
CA ALA A 151 -1.12 26.44 14.07
C ALA A 151 -2.43 25.88 14.65
N GLY A 152 -2.82 24.63 14.31
CA GLY A 152 -4.09 24.03 14.70
C GLY A 152 -3.92 22.83 15.63
N PRO A 153 -4.06 22.99 16.96
CA PRO A 153 -3.80 21.91 17.92
C PRO A 153 -4.72 20.68 17.76
N GLU A 154 -5.92 20.85 17.23
CA GLU A 154 -6.88 19.75 17.00
C GLU A 154 -6.91 19.26 15.53
N ALA A 155 -6.01 19.75 14.67
CA ALA A 155 -6.03 19.42 13.24
C ALA A 155 -5.91 17.91 12.96
N TYR A 156 -5.18 17.17 13.79
CA TYR A 156 -4.92 15.74 13.63
C TYR A 156 -6.02 14.85 14.23
N ALA A 157 -6.86 15.40 15.11
CA ALA A 157 -7.88 14.62 15.83
C ALA A 157 -8.88 13.93 14.89
N ARG A 158 -9.28 14.59 13.81
CA ARG A 158 -10.21 14.03 12.82
C ARG A 158 -9.68 12.76 12.12
N TRP A 159 -8.36 12.58 12.08
CA TRP A 159 -7.71 11.45 11.44
C TRP A 159 -7.44 10.27 12.37
N GLU A 160 -7.59 10.45 13.69
CA GLU A 160 -7.20 9.44 14.68
C GLU A 160 -7.92 8.12 14.47
N ALA A 161 -9.25 8.12 14.26
CA ALA A 161 -10.01 6.89 14.05
C ALA A 161 -9.52 6.12 12.82
N ARG A 162 -9.32 6.82 11.70
CA ARG A 162 -8.82 6.22 10.46
C ARG A 162 -7.39 5.71 10.60
N ALA A 163 -6.52 6.47 11.25
CA ALA A 163 -5.14 6.09 11.53
C ALA A 163 -5.04 4.87 12.45
N ARG A 164 -5.90 4.75 13.47
CA ARG A 164 -5.96 3.57 14.36
C ARG A 164 -6.34 2.31 13.60
N VAL A 165 -7.37 2.39 12.75
CA VAL A 165 -7.82 1.25 11.94
C VAL A 165 -6.73 0.80 10.98
N LEU A 166 -6.08 1.75 10.30
CA LEU A 166 -4.97 1.45 9.38
C LEU A 166 -3.76 0.87 10.12
N ALA A 167 -3.37 1.45 11.25
CA ALA A 167 -2.29 0.93 12.06
C ALA A 167 -2.54 -0.51 12.52
N ALA A 168 -3.76 -0.80 13.00
CA ALA A 168 -4.15 -2.15 13.41
C ALA A 168 -4.13 -3.14 12.24
N ALA A 169 -4.60 -2.74 11.06
CA ALA A 169 -4.62 -3.58 9.88
C ALA A 169 -3.21 -3.93 9.37
N LEU A 170 -2.22 -3.05 9.58
CA LEU A 170 -0.84 -3.23 9.13
C LEU A 170 0.08 -3.90 10.17
N ALA A 171 -0.19 -3.73 11.48
CA ALA A 171 0.78 -4.04 12.52
C ALA A 171 0.29 -5.05 13.58
N GLY A 172 -0.87 -5.67 13.43
CA GLY A 172 -1.36 -6.60 14.44
C GLY A 172 -2.58 -7.43 14.06
N PRO A 173 -3.00 -8.32 14.96
CA PRO A 173 -4.19 -9.14 14.76
C PRO A 173 -5.49 -8.31 14.87
N PRO A 174 -6.57 -8.80 14.23
CA PRO A 174 -6.61 -9.92 13.31
C PRO A 174 -5.98 -9.57 11.95
N TYR A 175 -5.14 -10.46 11.46
CA TYR A 175 -4.37 -10.25 10.23
C TYR A 175 -5.23 -10.39 8.95
N GLY A 176 -4.68 -9.90 7.82
CA GLY A 176 -5.34 -9.94 6.52
C GLY A 176 -6.45 -8.90 6.36
N ARG A 177 -6.38 -7.82 7.12
CA ARG A 177 -7.32 -6.69 7.05
C ARG A 177 -6.89 -5.57 6.10
N PHE A 178 -5.76 -5.75 5.46
CA PHE A 178 -5.24 -4.88 4.41
C PHE A 178 -5.02 -5.72 3.15
N SER A 179 -5.52 -5.27 2.02
CA SER A 179 -5.35 -5.90 0.71
C SER A 179 -5.51 -4.88 -0.40
N CYS A 180 -4.97 -5.18 -1.58
CA CYS A 180 -5.08 -4.30 -2.74
C CYS A 180 -5.62 -5.07 -3.94
N ARG A 181 -6.47 -4.43 -4.75
CA ARG A 181 -6.71 -4.85 -6.12
C ARG A 181 -5.69 -4.13 -7.00
N THR A 182 -4.92 -4.89 -7.75
CA THR A 182 -3.90 -4.36 -8.65
C THR A 182 -4.04 -4.97 -10.02
N GLN A 183 -3.69 -4.19 -11.05
CA GLN A 183 -3.52 -4.73 -12.39
C GLN A 183 -2.11 -5.35 -12.49
N PRO A 184 -1.97 -6.53 -13.12
CA PRO A 184 -0.66 -7.11 -13.37
C PRO A 184 0.22 -6.12 -14.14
N THR A 185 1.46 -5.98 -13.71
CA THR A 185 2.48 -5.19 -14.40
C THR A 185 3.57 -6.15 -14.84
N GLU A 186 3.89 -6.15 -16.14
CA GLU A 186 5.01 -6.92 -16.68
C GLU A 186 6.32 -6.27 -16.23
N VAL A 187 7.08 -6.97 -15.43
CA VAL A 187 8.40 -6.56 -14.93
C VAL A 187 9.30 -7.77 -14.99
N ASP A 188 10.53 -7.60 -15.46
CA ASP A 188 11.55 -8.65 -15.40
C ASP A 188 11.73 -9.19 -13.99
N ASP A 189 11.62 -10.51 -13.79
CA ASP A 189 11.63 -11.15 -12.46
C ASP A 189 12.88 -10.78 -11.65
N ALA A 190 14.05 -10.75 -12.28
CA ALA A 190 15.29 -10.40 -11.56
C ALA A 190 15.32 -8.92 -11.15
N ALA A 191 14.75 -8.02 -11.96
CA ALA A 191 14.60 -6.61 -11.63
C ALA A 191 13.57 -6.42 -10.50
N ALA A 192 12.44 -7.13 -10.58
CA ALA A 192 11.40 -7.15 -9.55
C ALA A 192 11.95 -7.59 -8.19
N ARG A 193 12.65 -8.73 -8.14
CA ARG A 193 13.25 -9.26 -6.90
C ARG A 193 14.29 -8.32 -6.31
N ARG A 194 15.11 -7.67 -7.15
CA ARG A 194 16.07 -6.64 -6.67
C ARG A 194 15.34 -5.45 -6.06
N ALA A 195 14.33 -4.91 -6.74
CA ALA A 195 13.55 -3.78 -6.23
C ALA A 195 12.85 -4.10 -4.90
N ILE A 196 12.28 -5.30 -4.77
CA ILE A 196 11.67 -5.81 -3.54
C ILE A 196 12.71 -5.90 -2.41
N ALA A 197 13.84 -6.55 -2.65
CA ALA A 197 14.89 -6.71 -1.65
C ALA A 197 15.46 -5.35 -1.19
N GLU A 198 15.69 -4.42 -2.12
CA GLU A 198 16.14 -3.07 -1.81
C GLU A 198 15.09 -2.28 -1.02
N GLY A 199 13.83 -2.36 -1.42
CA GLY A 199 12.71 -1.70 -0.73
C GLY A 199 12.53 -2.21 0.69
N LEU A 200 12.45 -3.52 0.90
CA LEU A 200 12.30 -4.13 2.23
C LEU A 200 13.51 -3.88 3.13
N ARG A 201 14.72 -3.89 2.57
CA ARG A 201 15.94 -3.54 3.32
C ARG A 201 15.91 -2.08 3.76
N ARG A 202 15.54 -1.17 2.88
CA ARG A 202 15.46 0.27 3.13
C ARG A 202 14.38 0.61 4.16
N ASP A 203 13.17 0.08 3.98
CA ASP A 203 12.00 0.46 4.76
C ASP A 203 11.91 -0.33 6.07
N LEU A 204 12.15 -1.64 6.03
CA LEU A 204 11.94 -2.56 7.16
C LEU A 204 13.23 -3.14 7.75
N GLY A 205 14.39 -2.92 7.09
CA GLY A 205 15.66 -3.55 7.50
C GLY A 205 15.69 -5.07 7.27
N VAL A 206 14.89 -5.57 6.32
CA VAL A 206 14.84 -6.98 5.94
C VAL A 206 15.79 -7.22 4.76
N SER A 207 16.76 -8.11 4.93
CA SER A 207 17.74 -8.45 3.90
C SER A 207 17.29 -9.64 3.04
N ASP A 208 16.50 -10.54 3.60
CA ASP A 208 15.96 -11.72 2.92
C ASP A 208 14.41 -11.62 2.93
N PRO A 209 13.79 -11.31 1.80
CA PRO A 209 12.34 -11.16 1.71
C PRO A 209 11.57 -12.47 1.89
N ASP A 210 12.18 -13.62 1.62
CA ASP A 210 11.57 -14.96 1.75
C ASP A 210 11.75 -15.55 3.15
N GLY A 211 12.48 -14.87 4.04
CA GLY A 211 12.84 -15.36 5.36
C GLY A 211 11.64 -15.75 6.21
N PRO A 212 11.80 -16.61 7.20
CA PRO A 212 10.82 -16.76 8.24
C PRO A 212 10.88 -15.58 9.21
N PHE A 213 9.72 -15.00 9.53
CA PHE A 213 9.59 -13.85 10.43
C PHE A 213 8.68 -14.17 11.61
N PRO A 214 8.79 -13.46 12.74
CA PRO A 214 7.70 -13.38 13.71
C PRO A 214 6.40 -12.96 13.01
N ARG A 215 5.25 -13.51 13.44
CA ARG A 215 3.97 -13.38 12.72
C ARG A 215 3.61 -11.94 12.36
N ASP A 216 3.72 -10.99 13.30
CA ASP A 216 3.43 -9.58 13.04
C ASP A 216 4.31 -9.02 11.92
N ARG A 217 5.58 -9.37 11.94
CA ARG A 217 6.54 -8.94 10.92
C ARG A 217 6.28 -9.60 9.57
N ALA A 218 5.88 -10.88 9.55
CA ALA A 218 5.50 -11.58 8.32
C ALA A 218 4.32 -10.89 7.63
N TRP A 219 3.29 -10.54 8.40
CA TRP A 219 2.14 -9.82 7.88
C TRP A 219 2.46 -8.39 7.43
N LEU A 220 3.38 -7.72 8.11
CA LEU A 220 3.85 -6.40 7.66
C LEU A 220 4.65 -6.49 6.35
N VAL A 221 5.53 -7.49 6.20
CA VAL A 221 6.22 -7.77 4.92
C VAL A 221 5.20 -8.08 3.82
N ALA A 222 4.22 -8.94 4.09
CA ALA A 222 3.17 -9.27 3.13
C ALA A 222 2.33 -8.04 2.74
N SER A 223 1.96 -7.19 3.69
CA SER A 223 1.24 -5.94 3.42
C SER A 223 2.08 -4.97 2.60
N TRP A 224 3.39 -4.89 2.87
CA TRP A 224 4.31 -4.08 2.07
C TRP A 224 4.38 -4.58 0.62
N LEU A 225 4.54 -5.89 0.40
CA LEU A 225 4.55 -6.51 -0.93
C LEU A 225 3.27 -6.22 -1.71
N VAL A 226 2.11 -6.40 -1.07
CA VAL A 226 0.79 -6.13 -1.65
C VAL A 226 0.63 -4.66 -2.02
N ALA A 227 1.03 -3.73 -1.16
CA ALA A 227 0.92 -2.30 -1.42
C ALA A 227 1.84 -1.81 -2.55
N HIS A 228 2.99 -2.47 -2.73
CA HIS A 228 3.97 -2.12 -3.76
C HIS A 228 3.85 -2.99 -5.03
N ALA A 229 2.85 -3.88 -5.10
CA ALA A 229 2.72 -4.87 -6.17
C ALA A 229 2.73 -4.26 -7.58
N SER A 230 2.00 -3.16 -7.80
CA SER A 230 1.98 -2.47 -9.10
C SER A 230 3.34 -1.88 -9.51
N ALA A 231 4.19 -1.52 -8.55
CA ALA A 231 5.52 -0.96 -8.84
C ALA A 231 6.60 -2.05 -8.96
N THR A 232 6.38 -3.21 -8.33
CA THR A 232 7.38 -4.28 -8.23
C THR A 232 7.04 -5.51 -9.08
N GLY A 233 5.85 -5.56 -9.68
CA GLY A 233 5.41 -6.71 -10.45
C GLY A 233 5.00 -7.93 -9.60
N VAL A 234 4.77 -7.78 -8.30
CA VAL A 234 4.25 -8.86 -7.45
C VAL A 234 2.83 -9.23 -7.88
N THR A 235 2.61 -10.51 -8.16
CA THR A 235 1.31 -11.05 -8.59
C THR A 235 0.66 -11.94 -7.54
N GLU A 236 1.43 -12.51 -6.62
CA GLU A 236 0.94 -13.38 -5.57
C GLU A 236 1.77 -13.21 -4.29
N VAL A 237 1.11 -13.26 -3.14
CA VAL A 237 1.76 -13.29 -1.81
C VAL A 237 1.10 -14.36 -0.95
N GLU A 238 1.89 -15.27 -0.37
CA GLU A 238 1.42 -16.27 0.60
C GLU A 238 2.03 -16.00 1.98
N VAL A 239 1.19 -15.97 2.99
CA VAL A 239 1.58 -15.77 4.39
C VAL A 239 0.58 -16.44 5.33
N ASP A 240 1.04 -17.15 6.34
CA ASP A 240 0.22 -17.66 7.45
C ASP A 240 -1.06 -18.42 7.01
N GLY A 241 -0.96 -19.25 5.97
CA GLY A 241 -2.08 -20.02 5.41
C GLY A 241 -3.07 -19.21 4.60
N ARG A 242 -2.71 -18.03 4.18
CA ARG A 242 -3.49 -17.18 3.27
C ARG A 242 -2.69 -16.81 2.03
N ARG A 243 -3.43 -16.53 0.95
CA ARG A 243 -2.90 -16.08 -0.35
C ARG A 243 -3.61 -14.81 -0.78
N TRP A 244 -2.86 -13.87 -1.30
CA TRP A 244 -3.32 -12.74 -2.07
C TRP A 244 -2.87 -12.91 -3.53
N SER A 245 -3.74 -12.59 -4.50
CA SER A 245 -3.49 -12.72 -5.94
C SER A 245 -4.08 -11.55 -6.73
N GLY A 246 -3.80 -10.33 -6.28
CA GLY A 246 -4.26 -9.11 -6.95
C GLY A 246 -5.67 -8.66 -6.61
N GLU A 247 -6.33 -9.28 -5.64
CA GLU A 247 -7.72 -8.99 -5.25
C GLU A 247 -7.83 -8.36 -3.86
N LEU A 248 -9.02 -7.80 -3.55
CA LEU A 248 -9.26 -7.12 -2.27
C LEU A 248 -9.43 -8.06 -1.08
N GLU A 249 -9.29 -9.36 -1.28
CA GLU A 249 -9.46 -10.37 -0.23
C GLU A 249 -8.28 -11.34 -0.21
N TRP A 250 -7.99 -11.84 0.99
CA TRP A 250 -7.03 -12.90 1.22
C TRP A 250 -7.75 -14.25 1.22
N GLU A 251 -7.47 -15.09 0.24
CA GLU A 251 -7.98 -16.47 0.18
C GLU A 251 -7.34 -17.30 1.28
N ARG A 252 -8.12 -18.16 1.93
CA ARG A 252 -7.58 -19.16 2.86
C ARG A 252 -7.14 -20.39 2.08
N ILE A 253 -5.84 -20.71 2.12
CA ILE A 253 -5.23 -21.85 1.44
C ILE A 253 -4.75 -22.94 2.43
N GLY A 254 -4.78 -22.66 3.74
CA GLY A 254 -4.30 -23.58 4.76
C GLY A 254 -4.65 -23.14 6.17
N ARG A 255 -4.08 -23.83 7.15
CA ARG A 255 -4.16 -23.42 8.55
C ARG A 255 -3.08 -22.37 8.84
N PRO A 256 -3.35 -21.40 9.71
CA PRO A 256 -2.31 -20.52 10.24
C PRO A 256 -1.16 -21.36 10.83
N ALA A 257 0.04 -20.83 10.82
CA ALA A 257 1.17 -21.45 11.51
C ALA A 257 0.82 -21.68 12.98
N ALA A 258 1.28 -22.80 13.55
CA ALA A 258 1.12 -23.06 14.98
C ALA A 258 1.76 -21.94 15.81
N ASP A 259 1.23 -21.72 17.03
CA ASP A 259 1.66 -20.62 17.90
C ASP A 259 3.19 -20.56 18.07
N ALA A 260 3.72 -19.34 18.05
CA ALA A 260 5.13 -18.97 18.25
C ALA A 260 6.13 -19.45 17.17
N GLY A 261 5.66 -20.01 16.06
CA GLY A 261 6.55 -20.34 14.92
C GLY A 261 6.90 -19.13 14.07
N ALA A 262 8.09 -19.17 13.45
CA ALA A 262 8.43 -18.24 12.39
C ALA A 262 7.56 -18.51 11.16
N VAL A 263 6.94 -17.47 10.60
CA VAL A 263 6.01 -17.54 9.47
C VAL A 263 6.78 -17.18 8.20
N PRO A 264 6.85 -18.10 7.21
CA PRO A 264 7.43 -17.77 5.91
C PRO A 264 6.49 -16.82 5.14
N VAL A 265 7.09 -15.91 4.40
CA VAL A 265 6.42 -15.12 3.37
C VAL A 265 6.93 -15.63 2.03
N ARG A 266 6.03 -15.94 1.11
CA ARG A 266 6.37 -16.32 -0.25
C ARG A 266 5.70 -15.37 -1.20
N PHE A 267 6.34 -15.05 -2.31
CA PHE A 267 5.74 -14.19 -3.32
C PHE A 267 6.16 -14.64 -4.72
N ARG A 268 5.33 -14.28 -5.69
CA ARG A 268 5.61 -14.42 -7.12
C ARG A 268 5.56 -13.06 -7.79
N THR A 269 6.35 -12.92 -8.82
CA THR A 269 6.36 -11.79 -9.74
C THR A 269 5.80 -12.22 -11.09
N GLY A 270 5.26 -11.29 -11.88
CA GLY A 270 4.80 -11.59 -13.23
C GLY A 270 6.00 -11.88 -14.14
N ASP A 271 5.89 -12.94 -14.96
CA ASP A 271 6.81 -13.22 -16.03
C ASP A 271 6.57 -12.25 -17.21
#